data_91fbcb79c43315b56b3dfa6f3bd1b916
#
_entry.id   91fbcb79c43315b56b3dfa6f3bd1b916
#
_cell.length_a   1.000
_cell.length_b   1.000
_cell.length_c   1.000
_cell.angle_alpha   90.00
_cell.angle_beta   90.00
_cell.angle_gamma   90.00
#
_symmetry.space_group_name_H-M   'P 1'
#
loop_
_entity.id
_entity.type
_entity.pdbx_description
1 polymer ?
#
loop_
_entity_poly.entity_id
_entity_poly.type
_entity_poly.pdbx_seq_one_letter_code
_entity_poly.pdbx_strand_id
1 'polypeptide(L)'
;MDINHIKRKVTGFLCCLFFLVSCIENDIPYPYREGSITDFLVEGQLDNTLEIDKTKGMVTVEVSDAVDLAALRIKKLTVTNEAEVRIDSAACLDYNAFPRIGFSSLDSLPKSADTRVDFSSSVSLILQTYQEYPWKITVNQTIDRAVQVSNQVGEPVIDLANREMIVYVAKEQHLDRITVTKMQLGGSVGIVVPDPTTVTNFSRPCSFEVTRFGVTETWKVTILHTEGGAVSGGETVAMANRIIV
;
A
#
# COMPACT_ATOMS: atom_id res chain seq x y z
N MET A 1 -21.30 61.98 51.36
CA MET A 1 -21.21 60.82 50.44
C MET A 1 -20.38 61.25 49.24
N ASP A 2 -19.14 60.74 49.14
CA ASP A 2 -18.07 61.38 48.38
C ASP A 2 -18.12 60.96 46.92
N ILE A 3 -18.52 61.88 46.05
CA ILE A 3 -18.70 61.64 44.57
C ILE A 3 -17.41 61.19 43.90
N ASN A 4 -16.28 61.56 44.49
CA ASN A 4 -14.95 61.13 43.93
C ASN A 4 -14.65 59.64 44.13
N HIS A 5 -15.22 59.04 45.18
CA HIS A 5 -15.07 57.60 45.43
C HIS A 5 -15.91 56.78 44.49
N ILE A 6 -17.05 57.28 44.03
CA ILE A 6 -17.91 56.59 43.04
C ILE A 6 -17.31 56.66 41.65
N LYS A 7 -16.75 57.79 41.23
CA LYS A 7 -16.05 57.96 39.93
C LYS A 7 -14.89 57.05 39.82
N ARG A 8 -14.08 56.86 40.85
CA ARG A 8 -12.90 55.99 40.84
C ARG A 8 -13.28 54.51 40.72
N LYS A 9 -14.34 54.06 41.35
CA LYS A 9 -14.85 52.69 41.24
C LYS A 9 -15.48 52.42 39.90
N VAL A 10 -16.22 53.37 39.30
CA VAL A 10 -16.80 53.22 37.96
C VAL A 10 -15.72 53.18 36.85
N THR A 11 -14.69 54.05 36.99
CA THR A 11 -13.56 54.04 36.03
C THR A 11 -12.77 52.73 36.09
N GLY A 12 -12.53 52.19 37.30
CA GLY A 12 -11.86 50.90 37.47
C GLY A 12 -12.66 49.72 36.90
N PHE A 13 -13.99 49.74 37.08
CA PHE A 13 -14.88 48.71 36.55
C PHE A 13 -15.00 48.78 35.02
N LEU A 14 -15.04 49.99 34.45
CA LEU A 14 -15.06 50.18 33.01
C LEU A 14 -13.75 49.73 32.34
N CYS A 15 -12.58 49.96 32.98
CA CYS A 15 -11.30 49.48 32.50
C CYS A 15 -11.18 47.94 32.50
N CYS A 16 -11.74 47.29 33.54
CA CYS A 16 -11.79 45.82 33.60
C CYS A 16 -12.70 45.18 32.51
N LEU A 17 -13.79 45.90 32.14
CA LEU A 17 -14.67 45.41 31.06
C LEU A 17 -13.99 45.43 29.67
N PHE A 18 -13.08 46.37 29.43
CA PHE A 18 -12.35 46.44 28.15
C PHE A 18 -11.31 45.34 27.98
N PHE A 19 -10.84 44.72 29.08
CA PHE A 19 -9.91 43.60 29.00
C PHE A 19 -10.58 42.22 28.70
N LEU A 20 -11.92 42.16 28.83
CA LEU A 20 -12.66 40.89 28.58
C LEU A 20 -13.11 40.70 27.12
N VAL A 21 -12.90 41.68 26.25
CA VAL A 21 -13.34 41.63 24.84
C VAL A 21 -12.18 41.35 23.88
N SER A 22 -10.98 41.02 24.39
CA SER A 22 -9.90 40.50 23.53
C SER A 22 -10.09 39.00 23.32
N CYS A 23 -11.24 38.63 22.77
CA CYS A 23 -11.29 37.41 21.99
C CYS A 23 -10.41 37.65 20.76
N ILE A 24 -9.25 37.07 20.74
CA ILE A 24 -8.48 36.93 19.49
C ILE A 24 -9.36 36.05 18.60
N GLU A 25 -10.21 36.69 17.79
CA GLU A 25 -10.81 35.97 16.66
C GLU A 25 -9.66 35.49 15.80
N ASN A 26 -9.53 34.20 15.72
CA ASN A 26 -8.56 33.57 14.87
C ASN A 26 -9.12 33.69 13.45
N ASP A 27 -8.81 34.79 12.78
CA ASP A 27 -9.31 35.18 11.45
C ASP A 27 -8.83 34.23 10.30
N ILE A 28 -8.16 33.14 10.65
CA ILE A 28 -7.75 32.18 9.65
C ILE A 28 -8.95 31.30 9.29
N PRO A 29 -9.46 31.39 8.04
CA PRO A 29 -10.59 30.60 7.60
C PRO A 29 -10.36 29.10 7.84
N TYR A 30 -11.38 28.37 8.28
CA TYR A 30 -11.30 26.94 8.58
C TYR A 30 -10.62 26.10 7.50
N PRO A 31 -10.84 26.33 6.18
CA PRO A 31 -10.15 25.58 5.13
C PRO A 31 -8.62 25.73 5.16
N TYR A 32 -8.10 26.83 5.69
CA TYR A 32 -6.65 27.09 5.78
C TYR A 32 -6.00 26.49 7.03
N ARG A 33 -6.75 25.84 7.88
CA ARG A 33 -6.23 25.24 9.11
C ARG A 33 -6.02 23.75 9.00
N GLU A 34 -6.73 23.09 8.07
CA GLU A 34 -6.73 21.65 7.95
C GLU A 34 -5.58 21.17 7.05
N GLY A 35 -4.77 20.25 7.57
CA GLY A 35 -3.77 19.51 6.78
C GLY A 35 -4.39 18.25 6.21
N SER A 36 -4.74 18.27 4.92
CA SER A 36 -5.33 17.12 4.24
C SER A 36 -4.55 16.74 2.98
N ILE A 37 -4.41 15.43 2.73
CA ILE A 37 -4.02 14.92 1.43
C ILE A 37 -5.24 15.02 0.50
N THR A 38 -5.06 15.66 -0.65
CA THR A 38 -6.13 15.86 -1.63
C THR A 38 -5.95 15.00 -2.87
N ASP A 39 -4.72 14.59 -3.14
CA ASP A 39 -4.40 13.69 -4.25
C ASP A 39 -3.09 12.97 -3.99
N PHE A 40 -2.99 11.72 -4.45
CA PHE A 40 -1.86 10.85 -4.23
C PHE A 40 -1.67 9.92 -5.42
N LEU A 41 -0.44 9.79 -5.89
CA LEU A 41 -0.10 8.89 -6.98
C LEU A 41 1.24 8.25 -6.74
N VAL A 42 1.32 6.95 -6.91
CA VAL A 42 2.57 6.18 -6.87
C VAL A 42 2.88 5.50 -8.21
N GLU A 43 4.10 5.04 -8.35
CA GLU A 43 4.51 4.24 -9.50
C GLU A 43 3.72 2.94 -9.57
N GLY A 44 3.28 2.56 -10.79
CA GLY A 44 2.52 1.32 -11.00
C GLY A 44 1.14 1.26 -10.34
N GLN A 45 0.59 2.40 -9.89
CA GLN A 45 -0.75 2.47 -9.34
C GLN A 45 -1.79 1.99 -10.37
N LEU A 46 -2.72 1.17 -9.90
CA LEU A 46 -3.84 0.71 -10.71
C LEU A 46 -4.94 1.77 -10.78
N ASP A 47 -5.63 1.84 -11.93
CA ASP A 47 -6.69 2.82 -12.14
C ASP A 47 -7.84 2.63 -11.14
N ASN A 48 -8.39 3.76 -10.66
CA ASN A 48 -9.55 3.82 -9.76
C ASN A 48 -9.38 3.09 -8.41
N THR A 49 -8.15 2.92 -7.94
CA THR A 49 -7.87 2.25 -6.65
C THR A 49 -7.55 3.22 -5.52
N LEU A 50 -7.41 4.52 -5.82
CA LEU A 50 -7.11 5.53 -4.81
C LEU A 50 -8.33 5.81 -3.93
N GLU A 51 -8.16 5.59 -2.63
CA GLU A 51 -9.11 5.99 -1.60
C GLU A 51 -8.44 6.96 -0.63
N ILE A 52 -9.07 8.12 -0.40
CA ILE A 52 -8.62 9.13 0.57
C ILE A 52 -9.72 9.34 1.59
N ASP A 53 -9.55 8.81 2.80
CA ASP A 53 -10.44 9.05 3.94
C ASP A 53 -9.88 10.19 4.80
N LYS A 54 -10.37 11.41 4.54
CA LYS A 54 -9.94 12.61 5.27
C LYS A 54 -10.33 12.58 6.75
N THR A 55 -11.42 11.87 7.08
CA THR A 55 -11.92 11.79 8.46
C THR A 55 -10.99 10.97 9.33
N LYS A 56 -10.43 9.89 8.75
CA LYS A 56 -9.49 9.00 9.44
C LYS A 56 -8.02 9.36 9.20
N GLY A 57 -7.73 10.28 8.26
CA GLY A 57 -6.37 10.56 7.83
C GLY A 57 -5.72 9.35 7.16
N MET A 58 -6.41 8.72 6.22
CA MET A 58 -5.94 7.49 5.58
C MET A 58 -5.93 7.62 4.06
N VAL A 59 -4.88 7.09 3.44
CA VAL A 59 -4.79 6.87 2.01
C VAL A 59 -4.57 5.39 1.76
N THR A 60 -5.38 4.80 0.89
CA THR A 60 -5.21 3.43 0.42
C THR A 60 -5.15 3.42 -1.10
N VAL A 61 -4.22 2.64 -1.64
CA VAL A 61 -4.03 2.50 -3.09
C VAL A 61 -3.56 1.09 -3.43
N GLU A 62 -3.88 0.62 -4.62
CA GLU A 62 -3.37 -0.66 -5.14
C GLU A 62 -2.37 -0.42 -6.26
N VAL A 63 -1.32 -1.22 -6.30
CA VAL A 63 -0.28 -1.18 -7.34
C VAL A 63 -0.14 -2.53 -8.03
N SER A 64 0.37 -2.49 -9.25
CA SER A 64 0.66 -3.70 -10.01
C SER A 64 1.81 -4.49 -9.37
N ASP A 65 1.88 -5.77 -9.67
CA ASP A 65 2.95 -6.66 -9.20
C ASP A 65 4.32 -6.40 -9.89
N ALA A 66 4.36 -5.46 -10.82
CA ALA A 66 5.58 -5.08 -11.54
C ALA A 66 6.46 -4.06 -10.80
N VAL A 67 6.02 -3.52 -9.66
CA VAL A 67 6.77 -2.53 -8.89
C VAL A 67 7.30 -3.10 -7.58
N ASP A 68 8.41 -2.52 -7.11
CA ASP A 68 9.02 -2.86 -5.83
C ASP A 68 8.43 -1.99 -4.71
N LEU A 69 7.72 -2.61 -3.77
CA LEU A 69 7.17 -1.90 -2.60
C LEU A 69 8.27 -1.35 -1.68
N ALA A 70 9.43 -2.01 -1.61
CA ALA A 70 10.53 -1.57 -0.75
C ALA A 70 11.22 -0.28 -1.25
N ALA A 71 10.96 0.12 -2.50
CA ALA A 71 11.54 1.32 -3.11
C ALA A 71 10.54 2.05 -4.01
N LEU A 72 9.27 2.07 -3.62
CA LEU A 72 8.19 2.61 -4.44
C LEU A 72 8.27 4.14 -4.51
N ARG A 73 8.17 4.68 -5.71
CA ARG A 73 8.25 6.12 -5.96
C ARG A 73 6.88 6.79 -5.84
N ILE A 74 6.78 7.81 -4.99
CA ILE A 74 5.63 8.72 -4.99
C ILE A 74 5.78 9.67 -6.17
N LYS A 75 4.81 9.69 -7.08
CA LYS A 75 4.80 10.55 -8.27
C LYS A 75 4.05 11.86 -8.04
N LYS A 76 3.13 11.87 -7.08
CA LYS A 76 2.31 13.02 -6.72
C LYS A 76 1.86 12.91 -5.27
N LEU A 77 1.96 14.00 -4.56
CA LEU A 77 1.42 14.17 -3.21
C LEU A 77 0.89 15.59 -3.09
N THR A 78 -0.40 15.77 -3.27
CA THR A 78 -1.03 17.09 -3.16
C THR A 78 -1.66 17.25 -1.78
N VAL A 79 -1.30 18.32 -1.10
CA VAL A 79 -1.77 18.64 0.25
C VAL A 79 -2.45 19.99 0.28
N THR A 80 -3.33 20.20 1.26
CA THR A 80 -3.98 21.50 1.47
C THR A 80 -2.98 22.49 2.07
N ASN A 81 -3.12 23.76 1.67
CA ASN A 81 -2.56 24.93 2.36
C ASN A 81 -1.05 24.92 2.58
N GLU A 82 -0.30 24.39 1.62
CA GLU A 82 1.16 24.34 1.73
C GLU A 82 1.64 23.71 3.05
N ALA A 83 0.86 22.74 3.56
CA ALA A 83 1.24 22.04 4.78
C ALA A 83 2.64 21.41 4.64
N GLU A 84 3.46 21.57 5.68
CA GLU A 84 4.73 20.87 5.73
C GLU A 84 4.49 19.36 5.82
N VAL A 85 5.19 18.61 4.97
CA VAL A 85 5.10 17.15 4.90
C VAL A 85 6.24 16.55 5.72
N ARG A 86 5.89 15.79 6.76
CA ARG A 86 6.82 15.01 7.57
C ARG A 86 6.46 13.53 7.47
N ILE A 87 7.18 12.79 6.67
CA ILE A 87 7.03 11.35 6.52
C ILE A 87 7.91 10.62 7.52
N ASP A 88 7.57 9.36 7.83
CA ASP A 88 8.42 8.49 8.64
C ASP A 88 9.81 8.36 8.00
N SER A 89 10.83 8.76 8.74
CA SER A 89 12.21 8.73 8.25
C SER A 89 12.73 7.32 8.01
N ALA A 90 12.23 6.34 8.73
CA ALA A 90 12.64 4.95 8.57
C ALA A 90 12.10 4.33 7.27
N ALA A 91 10.99 4.86 6.75
CA ALA A 91 10.40 4.40 5.51
C ALA A 91 11.04 5.04 4.25
N CYS A 92 11.72 6.18 4.37
CA CYS A 92 12.36 6.85 3.23
C CYS A 92 13.70 6.21 2.87
N LEU A 93 13.98 6.03 1.57
CA LEU A 93 15.30 5.61 1.11
C LEU A 93 16.35 6.72 1.33
N ASP A 94 15.95 7.98 1.12
CA ASP A 94 16.73 9.15 1.51
C ASP A 94 15.83 10.21 2.13
N TYR A 95 15.73 10.21 3.45
CA TYR A 95 14.89 11.14 4.19
C TYR A 95 15.29 12.61 4.01
N ASN A 96 16.58 12.90 3.82
CA ASN A 96 17.07 14.27 3.65
C ASN A 96 16.71 14.83 2.27
N ALA A 97 16.57 13.97 1.29
CA ALA A 97 16.15 14.32 -0.07
C ALA A 97 14.63 14.28 -0.27
N PHE A 98 13.86 13.78 0.70
CA PHE A 98 12.42 13.73 0.58
C PHE A 98 11.80 15.13 0.65
N PRO A 99 10.84 15.47 -0.26
CA PRO A 99 10.19 16.79 -0.27
C PRO A 99 9.42 17.08 1.02
N ARG A 100 9.64 18.27 1.59
CA ARG A 100 8.94 18.74 2.79
C ARG A 100 7.62 19.44 2.52
N ILE A 101 7.23 19.54 1.26
CA ILE A 101 5.98 20.15 0.79
C ILE A 101 5.29 19.21 -0.19
N GLY A 102 4.00 19.41 -0.40
CA GLY A 102 3.27 18.71 -1.46
C GLY A 102 3.81 19.05 -2.84
N PHE A 103 3.62 18.13 -3.80
CA PHE A 103 4.04 18.30 -5.18
C PHE A 103 3.04 17.65 -6.14
N SER A 104 2.86 18.27 -7.30
CA SER A 104 1.89 17.84 -8.31
C SER A 104 2.49 16.88 -9.35
N SER A 105 3.81 16.86 -9.49
CA SER A 105 4.55 15.96 -10.38
C SER A 105 6.02 15.89 -9.98
N LEU A 106 6.74 14.87 -10.43
CA LEU A 106 8.20 14.77 -10.22
C LEU A 106 8.96 15.90 -10.88
N ASP A 107 8.48 16.42 -12.01
CA ASP A 107 9.13 17.53 -12.74
C ASP A 107 9.08 18.85 -11.98
N SER A 108 8.17 18.98 -11.00
CA SER A 108 8.08 20.16 -10.13
C SER A 108 9.12 20.15 -9.00
N LEU A 109 9.83 19.04 -8.82
CA LEU A 109 10.82 18.86 -7.74
C LEU A 109 12.25 19.15 -8.22
N PRO A 110 13.13 19.53 -7.29
CA PRO A 110 14.57 19.58 -7.57
C PRO A 110 15.09 18.20 -8.01
N LYS A 111 16.09 18.18 -8.88
CA LYS A 111 16.72 16.91 -9.36
C LYS A 111 17.34 16.08 -8.23
N SER A 112 17.66 16.70 -7.10
CA SER A 112 18.19 16.04 -5.90
C SER A 112 17.11 15.42 -5.03
N ALA A 113 15.82 15.65 -5.32
CA ALA A 113 14.73 15.07 -4.52
C ALA A 113 14.61 13.58 -4.77
N ASP A 114 14.45 12.83 -3.69
CA ASP A 114 14.12 11.41 -3.72
C ASP A 114 12.75 11.17 -3.07
N THR A 115 11.82 10.63 -3.83
CA THR A 115 10.46 10.35 -3.38
C THR A 115 10.21 8.85 -3.19
N ARG A 116 11.29 8.02 -3.15
CA ARG A 116 11.17 6.58 -2.93
C ARG A 116 10.98 6.29 -1.44
N VAL A 117 9.99 5.44 -1.19
CA VAL A 117 9.54 5.07 0.15
C VAL A 117 9.31 3.57 0.19
N ASP A 118 9.66 2.94 1.30
CA ASP A 118 9.33 1.53 1.57
C ASP A 118 7.89 1.42 2.07
N PHE A 119 7.02 0.93 1.19
CA PHE A 119 5.62 0.63 1.46
C PHE A 119 5.36 -0.86 1.70
N SER A 120 6.37 -1.65 2.05
CA SER A 120 6.17 -3.04 2.49
C SER A 120 5.27 -3.15 3.72
N SER A 121 5.12 -2.04 4.44
CA SER A 121 4.14 -1.82 5.49
C SER A 121 3.50 -0.44 5.33
N SER A 122 2.42 -0.18 6.09
CA SER A 122 1.81 1.16 6.07
C SER A 122 2.78 2.21 6.61
N VAL A 123 2.83 3.36 5.93
CA VAL A 123 3.74 4.47 6.24
C VAL A 123 3.00 5.61 6.91
N SER A 124 3.55 6.12 8.01
CA SER A 124 3.03 7.29 8.71
C SER A 124 3.55 8.59 8.09
N LEU A 125 2.67 9.57 8.00
CA LEU A 125 2.96 10.91 7.52
C LEU A 125 2.23 11.93 8.38
N ILE A 126 2.86 13.05 8.70
CA ILE A 126 2.27 14.16 9.43
C ILE A 126 2.22 15.37 8.50
N LEU A 127 1.06 15.96 8.36
CA LEU A 127 0.88 17.26 7.73
C LEU A 127 0.87 18.33 8.81
N GLN A 128 1.84 19.21 8.79
CA GLN A 128 1.97 20.31 9.74
C GLN A 128 1.47 21.59 9.12
N THR A 129 0.42 22.17 9.71
CA THR A 129 -0.01 23.55 9.47
C THR A 129 0.12 24.31 10.79
N TYR A 130 -0.98 24.79 11.39
CA TYR A 130 -1.02 25.30 12.77
C TYR A 130 -1.03 24.17 13.80
N GLN A 131 -1.47 22.99 13.39
CA GLN A 131 -1.53 21.76 14.17
C GLN A 131 -0.93 20.63 13.34
N GLU A 132 -0.72 19.50 13.99
CA GLU A 132 -0.30 18.28 13.36
C GLU A 132 -1.52 17.43 12.98
N TYR A 133 -1.55 16.99 11.72
CA TYR A 133 -2.57 16.10 11.18
C TYR A 133 -1.90 14.78 10.79
N PRO A 134 -2.07 13.72 11.59
CA PRO A 134 -1.50 12.42 11.29
C PRO A 134 -2.24 11.76 10.13
N TRP A 135 -1.48 11.20 9.21
CA TRP A 135 -1.95 10.43 8.08
C TRP A 135 -1.26 9.07 8.03
N LYS A 136 -1.95 8.09 7.49
CA LYS A 136 -1.42 6.76 7.24
C LYS A 136 -1.64 6.39 5.78
N ILE A 137 -0.57 6.00 5.10
CA ILE A 137 -0.61 5.57 3.70
C ILE A 137 -0.41 4.07 3.66
N THR A 138 -1.32 3.35 3.02
CA THR A 138 -1.26 1.90 2.80
C THR A 138 -1.26 1.64 1.30
N VAL A 139 -0.25 0.92 0.84
CA VAL A 139 -0.14 0.47 -0.55
C VAL A 139 -0.34 -1.03 -0.58
N ASN A 140 -1.36 -1.48 -1.29
CA ASN A 140 -1.66 -2.90 -1.48
C ASN A 140 -1.08 -3.39 -2.82
N GLN A 141 -0.58 -4.61 -2.82
CA GLN A 141 -0.11 -5.27 -4.02
C GLN A 141 -0.59 -6.71 -4.05
N THR A 142 -1.22 -7.10 -5.14
CA THR A 142 -1.57 -8.51 -5.39
C THR A 142 -0.62 -9.08 -6.42
N ILE A 143 0.07 -10.16 -6.06
CA ILE A 143 0.98 -10.87 -6.98
C ILE A 143 0.16 -11.93 -7.71
N ASP A 144 0.06 -11.78 -9.04
CA ASP A 144 -0.65 -12.74 -9.89
C ASP A 144 0.21 -14.00 -10.10
N ARG A 145 -0.14 -15.06 -9.36
CA ARG A 145 0.53 -16.36 -9.47
C ARG A 145 -0.33 -17.34 -10.25
N ALA A 146 0.28 -18.02 -11.19
CA ALA A 146 -0.40 -19.00 -12.02
C ALA A 146 0.51 -20.19 -12.35
N VAL A 147 -0.09 -21.37 -12.36
CA VAL A 147 0.52 -22.58 -12.94
C VAL A 147 -0.48 -23.25 -13.85
N GLN A 148 -0.03 -23.60 -15.03
CA GLN A 148 -0.78 -24.38 -16.01
C GLN A 148 0.07 -25.53 -16.52
N VAL A 149 -0.48 -26.73 -16.46
CA VAL A 149 0.17 -27.96 -16.90
C VAL A 149 -0.74 -28.78 -17.79
N SER A 150 -0.15 -29.75 -18.51
CA SER A 150 -0.94 -30.68 -19.31
C SER A 150 -1.97 -31.45 -18.48
N ASN A 151 -3.17 -31.60 -19.03
CA ASN A 151 -4.31 -32.30 -18.39
C ASN A 151 -4.64 -31.83 -16.96
N GLN A 152 -4.41 -30.53 -16.68
CA GLN A 152 -4.80 -29.90 -15.41
C GLN A 152 -6.32 -29.94 -15.22
N VAL A 153 -6.73 -30.16 -13.97
CA VAL A 153 -8.12 -30.17 -13.55
C VAL A 153 -8.32 -29.13 -12.47
N GLY A 154 -9.11 -28.09 -12.78
CA GLY A 154 -9.39 -26.97 -11.88
C GLY A 154 -8.22 -26.00 -11.72
N GLU A 155 -8.41 -25.04 -10.81
CA GLU A 155 -7.40 -24.04 -10.51
C GLU A 155 -6.39 -24.57 -9.49
N PRO A 156 -5.14 -24.08 -9.52
CA PRO A 156 -4.13 -24.42 -8.51
C PRO A 156 -4.55 -23.95 -7.11
N VAL A 157 -4.21 -24.74 -6.10
CA VAL A 157 -4.32 -24.30 -4.69
C VAL A 157 -3.00 -23.66 -4.29
N ILE A 158 -3.06 -22.43 -3.80
CA ILE A 158 -1.90 -21.62 -3.43
C ILE A 158 -1.87 -21.42 -1.92
N ASP A 159 -0.81 -21.90 -1.26
CA ASP A 159 -0.50 -21.63 0.14
C ASP A 159 0.65 -20.61 0.20
N LEU A 160 0.30 -19.36 0.45
CA LEU A 160 1.28 -18.27 0.53
C LEU A 160 2.17 -18.38 1.77
N ALA A 161 1.63 -18.89 2.88
CA ALA A 161 2.36 -18.98 4.14
C ALA A 161 3.50 -20.01 4.04
N ASN A 162 3.22 -21.14 3.40
CA ASN A 162 4.19 -22.23 3.20
C ASN A 162 4.94 -22.14 1.87
N ARG A 163 4.59 -21.18 1.01
CA ARG A 163 5.10 -21.05 -0.37
C ARG A 163 4.93 -22.37 -1.15
N GLU A 164 3.75 -22.93 -1.06
CA GLU A 164 3.38 -24.16 -1.77
C GLU A 164 2.29 -23.91 -2.78
N MET A 165 2.37 -24.64 -3.88
CA MET A 165 1.34 -24.67 -4.91
C MET A 165 1.00 -26.12 -5.22
N ILE A 166 -0.29 -26.45 -5.18
CA ILE A 166 -0.80 -27.79 -5.50
C ILE A 166 -1.62 -27.69 -6.77
N VAL A 167 -1.28 -28.51 -7.75
CA VAL A 167 -1.97 -28.63 -9.04
C VAL A 167 -2.56 -30.01 -9.17
N TYR A 168 -3.81 -30.10 -9.57
CA TYR A 168 -4.45 -31.37 -9.84
C TYR A 168 -4.47 -31.66 -11.34
N VAL A 169 -4.20 -32.91 -11.70
CA VAL A 169 -4.26 -33.39 -13.08
C VAL A 169 -5.17 -34.59 -13.21
N ALA A 170 -5.60 -34.88 -14.43
CA ALA A 170 -6.42 -36.04 -14.72
C ALA A 170 -5.66 -37.35 -14.33
N LYS A 171 -6.44 -38.37 -13.91
CA LYS A 171 -5.92 -39.62 -13.38
C LYS A 171 -4.99 -40.35 -14.36
N GLU A 172 -5.20 -40.17 -15.65
CA GLU A 172 -4.47 -40.81 -16.73
C GLU A 172 -3.13 -40.07 -17.02
N GLN A 173 -2.91 -38.88 -16.46
CA GLN A 173 -1.71 -38.11 -16.67
C GLN A 173 -0.53 -38.73 -15.93
N HIS A 174 0.53 -39.05 -16.64
CA HIS A 174 1.79 -39.49 -16.05
C HIS A 174 2.54 -38.35 -15.38
N LEU A 175 2.79 -38.43 -14.06
CA LEU A 175 3.46 -37.37 -13.29
C LEU A 175 4.96 -37.25 -13.63
N ASP A 176 5.58 -38.24 -14.26
CA ASP A 176 6.95 -38.19 -14.76
C ASP A 176 7.07 -37.54 -16.17
N ARG A 177 5.92 -37.16 -16.76
CA ARG A 177 5.83 -36.59 -18.13
C ARG A 177 4.82 -35.43 -18.16
N ILE A 178 4.96 -34.51 -17.26
CA ILE A 178 4.18 -33.29 -17.23
C ILE A 178 4.77 -32.28 -18.21
N THR A 179 3.91 -31.61 -18.96
CA THR A 179 4.30 -30.43 -19.74
C THR A 179 3.79 -29.19 -19.00
N VAL A 180 4.70 -28.33 -18.57
CA VAL A 180 4.37 -27.03 -17.98
C VAL A 180 4.18 -26.03 -19.10
N THR A 181 2.98 -25.46 -19.23
CA THR A 181 2.66 -24.47 -20.27
C THR A 181 2.75 -23.04 -19.74
N LYS A 182 2.54 -22.84 -18.44
CA LYS A 182 2.74 -21.57 -17.74
C LYS A 182 3.14 -21.86 -16.30
N MET A 183 4.15 -21.16 -15.79
CA MET A 183 4.46 -21.15 -14.36
C MET A 183 4.97 -19.77 -13.95
N GLN A 184 4.12 -19.03 -13.27
CA GLN A 184 4.34 -17.65 -12.86
C GLN A 184 4.21 -17.59 -11.33
N LEU A 185 5.25 -18.02 -10.61
CA LEU A 185 5.23 -18.07 -9.14
C LEU A 185 5.51 -16.72 -8.49
N GLY A 186 6.24 -15.85 -9.17
CA GLY A 186 6.64 -14.52 -8.69
C GLY A 186 5.89 -13.36 -9.36
N GLY A 187 4.71 -13.62 -9.94
CA GLY A 187 3.99 -12.59 -10.68
C GLY A 187 4.68 -12.21 -12.00
N SER A 188 4.38 -11.02 -12.52
CA SER A 188 4.83 -10.57 -13.85
C SER A 188 6.34 -10.39 -13.98
N VAL A 189 7.06 -10.15 -12.88
CA VAL A 189 8.51 -9.86 -12.87
C VAL A 189 9.35 -10.95 -12.19
N GLY A 190 8.70 -12.02 -11.70
CA GLY A 190 9.39 -13.10 -11.01
C GLY A 190 10.21 -13.96 -11.96
N ILE A 191 11.49 -14.15 -11.65
CA ILE A 191 12.36 -15.08 -12.34
C ILE A 191 12.30 -16.41 -11.60
N VAL A 192 11.97 -17.49 -12.31
CA VAL A 192 11.80 -18.84 -11.74
C VAL A 192 12.94 -19.75 -12.22
N VAL A 193 13.63 -20.37 -11.27
CA VAL A 193 14.76 -21.28 -11.54
C VAL A 193 14.55 -22.60 -10.78
N PRO A 194 14.74 -23.78 -11.42
CA PRO A 194 15.04 -23.99 -12.83
C PRO A 194 13.91 -23.51 -13.75
N ASP A 195 14.19 -23.34 -15.04
CA ASP A 195 13.14 -23.01 -16.03
C ASP A 195 12.04 -24.08 -15.94
N PRO A 196 10.82 -23.70 -15.56
CA PRO A 196 9.73 -24.65 -15.34
C PRO A 196 9.40 -25.50 -16.58
N THR A 197 9.62 -24.96 -17.79
CA THR A 197 9.34 -25.67 -19.03
C THR A 197 10.30 -26.85 -19.29
N THR A 198 11.43 -26.86 -18.60
CA THR A 198 12.43 -27.97 -18.69
C THR A 198 12.16 -29.06 -17.66
N VAL A 199 11.33 -28.80 -16.66
CA VAL A 199 10.99 -29.78 -15.61
C VAL A 199 9.77 -30.57 -16.03
N THR A 200 9.94 -31.86 -16.24
CA THR A 200 8.86 -32.77 -16.69
C THR A 200 8.43 -33.80 -15.65
N ASN A 201 9.32 -34.10 -14.69
CA ASN A 201 9.04 -35.11 -13.67
C ASN A 201 8.58 -34.49 -12.36
N PHE A 202 7.30 -34.61 -12.08
CA PHE A 202 6.64 -34.19 -10.86
C PHE A 202 6.09 -35.35 -10.01
N SER A 203 6.67 -36.54 -10.15
CA SER A 203 6.34 -37.70 -9.30
C SER A 203 6.62 -37.44 -7.80
N ARG A 204 7.41 -36.42 -7.54
CA ARG A 204 7.65 -35.80 -6.19
C ARG A 204 7.50 -34.30 -6.28
N PRO A 205 7.25 -33.63 -5.16
CA PRO A 205 7.25 -32.17 -5.12
C PRO A 205 8.56 -31.58 -5.67
N CYS A 206 8.44 -30.57 -6.52
CA CYS A 206 9.58 -29.86 -7.12
C CYS A 206 9.73 -28.49 -6.45
N SER A 207 10.96 -28.09 -6.17
CA SER A 207 11.29 -26.79 -5.62
C SER A 207 11.79 -25.86 -6.71
N PHE A 208 11.32 -24.61 -6.69
CA PHE A 208 11.72 -23.55 -7.60
C PHE A 208 12.17 -22.34 -6.78
N GLU A 209 13.30 -21.77 -7.17
CA GLU A 209 13.72 -20.46 -6.65
C GLU A 209 13.04 -19.37 -7.47
N VAL A 210 12.42 -18.42 -6.77
CA VAL A 210 11.69 -17.30 -7.37
C VAL A 210 12.34 -16.01 -6.90
N THR A 211 12.95 -15.29 -7.82
CA THR A 211 13.62 -14.01 -7.52
C THR A 211 12.78 -12.84 -8.01
N ARG A 212 12.50 -11.90 -7.13
CA ARG A 212 11.86 -10.62 -7.42
C ARG A 212 12.64 -9.49 -6.74
N PHE A 213 12.97 -8.45 -7.49
CA PHE A 213 13.67 -7.27 -6.96
C PHE A 213 14.88 -7.59 -6.07
N GLY A 214 15.63 -8.65 -6.43
CA GLY A 214 16.81 -9.10 -5.69
C GLY A 214 16.51 -9.97 -4.46
N VAL A 215 15.25 -10.21 -4.12
CA VAL A 215 14.85 -11.14 -3.06
C VAL A 215 14.50 -12.49 -3.69
N THR A 216 15.08 -13.55 -3.16
CA THR A 216 14.83 -14.94 -3.62
C THR A 216 14.07 -15.71 -2.56
N GLU A 217 13.00 -16.36 -2.99
CA GLU A 217 12.17 -17.25 -2.19
C GLU A 217 12.12 -18.63 -2.82
N THR A 218 12.02 -19.69 -2.01
CA THR A 218 11.84 -21.06 -2.51
C THR A 218 10.37 -21.42 -2.47
N TRP A 219 9.83 -21.77 -3.63
CA TRP A 219 8.47 -22.27 -3.79
C TRP A 219 8.46 -23.76 -4.07
N LYS A 220 7.51 -24.49 -3.52
CA LYS A 220 7.31 -25.91 -3.73
C LYS A 220 6.04 -26.12 -4.56
N VAL A 221 6.19 -26.84 -5.66
CA VAL A 221 5.07 -27.21 -6.55
C VAL A 221 4.86 -28.72 -6.47
N THR A 222 3.64 -29.09 -6.11
CA THR A 222 3.19 -30.48 -6.00
C THR A 222 2.10 -30.75 -7.03
N ILE A 223 2.23 -31.78 -7.84
CA ILE A 223 1.19 -32.20 -8.78
C ILE A 223 0.60 -33.52 -8.29
N LEU A 224 -0.73 -33.58 -8.20
CA LEU A 224 -1.48 -34.71 -7.70
C LEU A 224 -2.56 -35.13 -8.71
N HIS A 225 -2.88 -36.40 -8.71
CA HIS A 225 -4.08 -36.85 -9.44
C HIS A 225 -5.35 -36.42 -8.73
N THR A 226 -6.37 -36.08 -9.50
CA THR A 226 -7.73 -35.98 -8.95
C THR A 226 -8.15 -37.38 -8.50
N GLU A 227 -8.58 -37.53 -7.24
CA GLU A 227 -9.29 -38.74 -6.83
C GLU A 227 -10.57 -38.83 -7.65
N GLY A 228 -10.83 -39.98 -8.25
CA GLY A 228 -11.93 -40.18 -9.17
C GLY A 228 -13.30 -40.16 -8.48
N GLY A 229 -13.78 -38.94 -8.24
CA GLY A 229 -15.16 -38.64 -7.85
C GLY A 229 -15.65 -37.57 -8.83
N ALA A 230 -16.74 -37.89 -9.57
CA ALA A 230 -17.40 -36.92 -10.42
C ALA A 230 -17.63 -35.63 -9.63
N VAL A 231 -17.01 -34.52 -10.03
CA VAL A 231 -17.37 -33.20 -9.54
C VAL A 231 -18.73 -32.89 -10.16
N SER A 232 -19.79 -33.28 -9.45
CA SER A 232 -21.16 -32.82 -9.70
C SER A 232 -21.14 -31.30 -9.46
N GLY A 233 -21.56 -30.57 -10.49
CA GLY A 233 -21.46 -29.12 -10.58
C GLY A 233 -21.99 -28.36 -9.36
N GLY A 234 -21.35 -27.23 -9.11
CA GLY A 234 -21.89 -26.10 -8.35
C GLY A 234 -21.43 -26.03 -6.90
N GLU A 235 -20.29 -25.39 -6.73
CA GLU A 235 -20.11 -24.28 -5.79
C GLU A 235 -18.66 -23.83 -5.88
N THR A 236 -18.46 -22.76 -6.61
CA THR A 236 -17.22 -22.00 -6.59
C THR A 236 -17.13 -21.33 -5.22
N VAL A 237 -16.44 -21.96 -4.28
CA VAL A 237 -16.00 -21.26 -3.07
C VAL A 237 -14.83 -20.38 -3.51
N ALA A 238 -15.17 -19.16 -3.89
CA ALA A 238 -14.20 -18.09 -4.00
C ALA A 238 -13.67 -17.82 -2.59
N MET A 239 -12.60 -18.49 -2.21
CA MET A 239 -11.80 -18.06 -1.07
C MET A 239 -11.04 -16.82 -1.48
N ALA A 240 -11.69 -15.67 -1.23
CA ALA A 240 -11.03 -14.38 -1.30
C ALA A 240 -9.83 -14.41 -0.35
N ASN A 241 -8.63 -14.29 -0.90
CA ASN A 241 -7.41 -14.04 -0.16
C ASN A 241 -7.52 -12.66 0.52
N ARG A 242 -8.15 -12.63 1.70
CA ARG A 242 -8.07 -11.49 2.62
C ARG A 242 -6.93 -11.78 3.58
N ILE A 243 -5.79 -11.17 3.33
CA ILE A 243 -4.76 -11.00 4.35
C ILE A 243 -5.30 -9.94 5.31
N ILE A 244 -5.68 -10.38 6.53
CA ILE A 244 -5.86 -9.48 7.67
C ILE A 244 -4.54 -9.56 8.44
N VAL A 245 -3.83 -8.47 8.48
CA VAL A 245 -2.74 -8.24 9.44
C VAL A 245 -3.19 -7.15 10.38
#